data_6e826a529f16b143843bb73ce6cd245e
#
_entry.id   6e826a529f16b143843bb73ce6cd245e
#
_cell.length_a   1.000
_cell.length_b   1.000
_cell.length_c   1.000
_cell.angle_alpha   90.00
_cell.angle_beta   90.00
_cell.angle_gamma   90.00
#
_symmetry.space_group_name_H-M   'P 1'
#
loop_
_entity.id
_entity.type
_entity.pdbx_description
1 polymer ?
#
loop_
_entity_poly.entity_id
_entity_poly.type
_entity_poly.pdbx_seq_one_letter_code
_entity_poly.pdbx_strand_id
1 'polypeptide(L)'
;MLNTGLFTSFYEAIYAYFTPNANQNRQKWFLDGFYTSYQLAIMGITAFPERANYFADPSAMVFDTNCDIIPQYQHIFNDPENFLRIPEVIRESPNKSMLFDGAIKRAKLMIDANCKTAVPQYYKGRIQLLIPICLVSENVPDLALVVSKNAVGNQYLGHTCLTLDMAYNNARLIARPDSAWLKP
;
A
#
# COMPACT_ATOMS: atom_id res chain seq x y z
N MET A 1 -16.79 12.16 8.72
CA MET A 1 -17.61 11.17 8.02
C MET A 1 -16.81 10.55 6.88
N LEU A 2 -17.00 9.26 6.58
CA LEU A 2 -16.34 8.51 5.52
C LEU A 2 -17.37 7.67 4.79
N ASN A 3 -17.35 7.65 3.46
CA ASN A 3 -18.09 6.67 2.68
C ASN A 3 -17.35 5.33 2.73
N THR A 4 -17.97 4.30 3.29
CA THR A 4 -17.32 3.00 3.51
C THR A 4 -17.15 2.18 2.23
N GLY A 5 -17.85 2.54 1.15
CA GLY A 5 -17.96 1.75 -0.06
C GLY A 5 -18.88 0.52 0.08
N LEU A 6 -19.47 0.30 1.25
CA LEU A 6 -20.46 -0.75 1.48
C LEU A 6 -21.87 -0.25 1.18
N PHE A 7 -22.79 -1.17 0.95
CA PHE A 7 -24.19 -0.89 0.63
C PHE A 7 -25.12 -1.73 1.49
N THR A 8 -26.32 -1.21 1.72
CA THR A 8 -27.45 -2.00 2.22
C THR A 8 -27.96 -2.98 1.14
N SER A 9 -28.89 -3.86 1.50
CA SER A 9 -29.61 -4.72 0.53
C SER A 9 -30.41 -3.93 -0.52
N PHE A 10 -30.65 -2.64 -0.27
CA PHE A 10 -31.36 -1.72 -1.17
C PHE A 10 -30.40 -0.81 -1.96
N TYR A 11 -29.11 -1.12 -1.97
CA TYR A 11 -28.04 -0.34 -2.65
C TYR A 11 -27.83 1.07 -2.10
N GLU A 12 -28.29 1.36 -0.88
CA GLU A 12 -27.97 2.62 -0.22
C GLU A 12 -26.54 2.60 0.33
N ALA A 13 -25.77 3.66 0.10
CA ALA A 13 -24.42 3.78 0.62
C ALA A 13 -24.41 3.85 2.16
N ILE A 14 -23.43 3.17 2.77
CA ILE A 14 -23.19 3.17 4.21
C ILE A 14 -22.01 4.08 4.53
N TYR A 15 -22.23 5.02 5.46
CA TYR A 15 -21.25 5.98 5.93
C TYR A 15 -20.82 5.67 7.35
N ALA A 16 -19.53 5.70 7.60
CA ALA A 16 -18.99 5.75 8.96
C ALA A 16 -19.02 7.21 9.45
N TYR A 17 -19.76 7.47 10.52
CA TYR A 17 -19.88 8.78 11.11
C TYR A 17 -18.98 8.90 12.35
N PHE A 18 -18.26 10.01 12.42
CA PHE A 18 -17.31 10.25 13.49
C PHE A 18 -17.63 11.58 14.19
N THR A 19 -17.58 11.55 15.50
CA THR A 19 -17.66 12.74 16.36
C THR A 19 -16.32 13.05 17.02
N PRO A 20 -16.07 14.28 17.46
CA PRO A 20 -14.89 14.56 18.27
C PRO A 20 -14.89 13.71 19.53
N ASN A 21 -13.74 13.12 19.89
CA ASN A 21 -13.64 12.34 21.11
C ASN A 21 -13.66 13.26 22.33
N ALA A 22 -14.56 13.02 23.26
CA ALA A 22 -14.65 13.79 24.52
C ALA A 22 -13.41 13.60 25.41
N ASN A 23 -12.69 12.47 25.28
CA ASN A 23 -11.49 12.18 26.04
C ASN A 23 -10.24 12.64 25.24
N GLN A 24 -9.60 13.72 25.69
CA GLN A 24 -8.43 14.31 25.07
C GLN A 24 -7.19 13.39 25.05
N ASN A 25 -7.15 12.35 25.90
CA ASN A 25 -6.05 11.37 25.94
C ASN A 25 -6.21 10.21 24.97
N ARG A 26 -7.25 10.23 24.12
CA ARG A 26 -7.54 9.20 23.10
C ARG A 26 -7.44 9.80 21.70
N GLN A 27 -7.73 8.98 20.71
CA GLN A 27 -7.80 9.41 19.31
C GLN A 27 -8.76 10.59 19.14
N LYS A 28 -8.40 11.54 18.28
CA LYS A 28 -9.17 12.78 18.04
C LYS A 28 -10.63 12.52 17.66
N TRP A 29 -10.88 11.43 16.95
CA TRP A 29 -12.19 11.06 16.41
C TRP A 29 -12.71 9.76 17.03
N PHE A 30 -13.96 9.79 17.42
CA PHE A 30 -14.71 8.62 17.90
C PHE A 30 -15.68 8.18 16.81
N LEU A 31 -15.69 6.87 16.47
CA LEU A 31 -16.68 6.30 15.57
C LEU A 31 -18.00 6.19 16.30
N ASP A 32 -18.95 7.03 15.91
CA ASP A 32 -20.31 7.05 16.49
C ASP A 32 -21.14 5.86 15.98
N GLY A 33 -21.11 5.62 14.65
CA GLY A 33 -21.83 4.51 14.04
C GLY A 33 -21.71 4.48 12.52
N PHE A 34 -22.50 3.55 11.96
CA PHE A 34 -22.66 3.40 10.52
C PHE A 34 -24.11 3.73 10.15
N TYR A 35 -24.27 4.63 9.18
CA TYR A 35 -25.57 5.21 8.83
C TYR A 35 -25.75 5.29 7.33
N THR A 36 -27.01 5.21 6.86
CA THR A 36 -27.37 5.53 5.48
C THR A 36 -27.47 7.05 5.30
N SER A 37 -27.52 7.51 4.04
CA SER A 37 -27.76 8.92 3.72
C SER A 37 -29.07 9.44 4.33
N TYR A 38 -30.13 8.61 4.33
CA TYR A 38 -31.43 8.96 4.94
C TYR A 38 -31.31 9.20 6.45
N GLN A 39 -30.65 8.29 7.17
CA GLN A 39 -30.45 8.41 8.62
C GLN A 39 -29.64 9.66 8.98
N LEU A 40 -28.59 9.94 8.20
CA LEU A 40 -27.77 11.14 8.38
C LEU A 40 -28.55 12.42 8.06
N ALA A 41 -29.43 12.38 7.05
CA ALA A 41 -30.27 13.52 6.71
C ALA A 41 -31.26 13.87 7.84
N ILE A 42 -31.80 12.87 8.54
CA ILE A 42 -32.60 13.09 9.76
C ILE A 42 -31.78 13.79 10.85
N MET A 43 -30.49 13.50 10.94
CA MET A 43 -29.55 14.16 11.85
C MET A 43 -29.12 15.57 11.38
N GLY A 44 -29.68 16.07 10.27
CA GLY A 44 -29.37 17.37 9.69
C GLY A 44 -28.10 17.40 8.82
N ILE A 45 -27.55 16.25 8.48
CA ILE A 45 -26.35 16.13 7.64
C ILE A 45 -26.77 15.91 6.19
N THR A 46 -26.49 16.87 5.31
CA THR A 46 -26.92 16.85 3.90
C THR A 46 -25.77 16.76 2.89
N ALA A 47 -24.52 16.93 3.35
CA ALA A 47 -23.34 16.79 2.51
C ALA A 47 -22.67 15.43 2.78
N PHE A 48 -22.59 14.59 1.75
CA PHE A 48 -22.05 13.25 1.85
C PHE A 48 -20.73 13.15 1.08
N PRO A 49 -19.67 12.53 1.66
CA PRO A 49 -18.42 12.30 0.94
C PRO A 49 -18.65 11.27 -0.17
N GLU A 50 -18.01 11.51 -1.29
CA GLU A 50 -17.96 10.52 -2.36
C GLU A 50 -17.18 9.28 -1.92
N ARG A 51 -17.44 8.16 -2.59
CA ARG A 51 -16.65 6.96 -2.43
C ARG A 51 -15.23 7.21 -2.95
N ALA A 52 -14.22 6.75 -2.22
CA ALA A 52 -12.85 6.79 -2.72
C ALA A 52 -12.73 6.02 -4.04
N ASN A 53 -12.27 6.73 -5.09
CA ASN A 53 -12.05 6.13 -6.39
C ASN A 53 -10.56 5.82 -6.58
N TYR A 54 -10.16 4.57 -6.30
CA TYR A 54 -8.79 4.09 -6.51
C TYR A 54 -8.52 3.71 -7.98
N PHE A 55 -9.54 3.65 -8.81
CA PHE A 55 -9.49 3.15 -10.19
C PHE A 55 -9.59 4.27 -11.23
N ALA A 56 -9.39 5.52 -10.85
CA ALA A 56 -9.42 6.65 -11.77
C ALA A 56 -8.41 6.48 -12.92
N ASP A 57 -7.26 5.86 -12.61
CA ASP A 57 -6.29 5.40 -13.60
C ASP A 57 -5.96 3.91 -13.36
N PRO A 58 -6.65 2.99 -14.06
CA PRO A 58 -6.39 1.55 -13.92
C PRO A 58 -4.95 1.14 -14.26
N SER A 59 -4.24 1.91 -15.09
CA SER A 59 -2.85 1.62 -15.45
C SER A 59 -1.89 1.71 -14.24
N ALA A 60 -2.24 2.53 -13.26
CA ALA A 60 -1.47 2.65 -12.02
C ALA A 60 -1.53 1.40 -11.13
N MET A 61 -2.50 0.49 -11.38
CA MET A 61 -2.70 -0.74 -10.61
C MET A 61 -1.83 -1.91 -11.09
N VAL A 62 -1.21 -1.79 -12.26
CA VAL A 62 -0.40 -2.84 -12.88
C VAL A 62 1.01 -2.33 -13.13
N PHE A 63 1.99 -3.17 -12.83
CA PHE A 63 3.39 -2.84 -13.09
C PHE A 63 3.69 -2.91 -14.58
N ASP A 64 4.33 -1.86 -15.09
CA ASP A 64 4.81 -1.80 -16.47
C ASP A 64 6.20 -2.43 -16.54
N THR A 65 6.31 -3.61 -17.11
CA THR A 65 7.55 -4.40 -17.16
C THR A 65 8.63 -3.80 -18.06
N ASN A 66 8.25 -2.85 -18.95
CA ASN A 66 9.21 -2.11 -19.78
C ASN A 66 9.97 -1.03 -18.99
N CYS A 67 9.52 -0.72 -17.76
CA CYS A 67 10.16 0.28 -16.93
C CYS A 67 11.19 -0.35 -16.00
N ASP A 68 12.32 0.33 -15.82
CA ASP A 68 13.31 -0.03 -14.81
C ASP A 68 12.93 0.51 -13.44
N ILE A 69 13.47 -0.13 -12.39
CA ILE A 69 13.31 0.31 -11.00
C ILE A 69 14.62 0.95 -10.54
N ILE A 70 14.55 2.19 -10.07
CA ILE A 70 15.67 2.90 -9.47
C ILE A 70 15.43 2.99 -7.95
N PRO A 71 16.15 2.20 -7.14
CA PRO A 71 15.99 2.23 -5.69
C PRO A 71 16.67 3.44 -5.08
N GLN A 72 16.03 4.04 -4.08
CA GLN A 72 16.59 5.14 -3.30
C GLN A 72 17.44 4.58 -2.14
N TYR A 73 18.63 4.09 -2.44
CA TYR A 73 19.52 3.40 -1.49
C TYR A 73 19.81 4.22 -0.23
N GLN A 74 19.98 5.53 -0.36
CA GLN A 74 20.22 6.41 0.79
C GLN A 74 19.06 6.31 1.80
N HIS A 75 17.83 6.32 1.32
CA HIS A 75 16.67 6.19 2.20
C HIS A 75 16.46 4.76 2.71
N ILE A 76 16.75 3.75 1.88
CA ILE A 76 16.57 2.35 2.24
C ILE A 76 17.59 1.91 3.31
N PHE A 77 18.87 2.32 3.18
CA PHE A 77 19.96 1.80 4.00
C PHE A 77 20.45 2.77 5.09
N ASN A 78 20.18 4.07 4.98
CA ASN A 78 20.69 5.06 5.95
C ASN A 78 19.59 5.64 6.85
N ASP A 79 18.30 5.48 6.50
CA ASP A 79 17.21 5.82 7.41
C ASP A 79 17.11 4.74 8.51
N PRO A 80 17.21 5.11 9.80
CA PRO A 80 17.26 4.12 10.90
C PRO A 80 16.05 3.19 10.95
N GLU A 81 14.85 3.72 10.69
CA GLU A 81 13.62 2.92 10.73
C GLU A 81 13.54 1.93 9.56
N ASN A 82 13.94 2.37 8.37
CA ASN A 82 13.97 1.52 7.18
C ASN A 82 15.06 0.45 7.29
N PHE A 83 16.22 0.83 7.76
CA PHE A 83 17.35 -0.08 7.94
C PHE A 83 17.03 -1.24 8.89
N LEU A 84 16.32 -0.98 9.98
CA LEU A 84 15.91 -2.01 10.94
C LEU A 84 14.92 -3.04 10.38
N ARG A 85 14.20 -2.72 9.29
CA ARG A 85 13.29 -3.67 8.62
C ARG A 85 14.05 -4.71 7.77
N ILE A 86 15.26 -4.39 7.34
CA ILE A 86 16.09 -5.28 6.52
C ILE A 86 16.60 -6.44 7.39
N PRO A 87 16.60 -7.70 6.90
CA PRO A 87 17.15 -8.83 7.64
C PRO A 87 18.60 -8.56 8.10
N GLU A 88 18.92 -8.93 9.32
CA GLU A 88 20.21 -8.64 9.96
C GLU A 88 21.40 -9.12 9.13
N VAL A 89 21.34 -10.34 8.62
CA VAL A 89 22.38 -10.92 7.77
C VAL A 89 22.67 -10.07 6.52
N ILE A 90 21.68 -9.33 6.02
CA ILE A 90 21.83 -8.43 4.88
C ILE A 90 22.35 -7.06 5.34
N ARG A 91 21.89 -6.56 6.48
CA ARG A 91 22.35 -5.28 7.05
C ARG A 91 23.86 -5.26 7.26
N GLU A 92 24.41 -6.38 7.74
CA GLU A 92 25.84 -6.55 8.02
C GLU A 92 26.68 -6.83 6.78
N SER A 93 26.05 -7.18 5.64
CA SER A 93 26.77 -7.49 4.41
C SER A 93 27.39 -6.23 3.80
N PRO A 94 28.69 -6.24 3.44
CA PRO A 94 29.31 -5.15 2.68
C PRO A 94 28.72 -5.04 1.26
N ASN A 95 28.12 -6.10 0.73
CA ASN A 95 27.55 -6.17 -0.62
C ASN A 95 26.01 -6.01 -0.63
N LYS A 96 25.44 -5.40 0.41
CA LYS A 96 23.96 -5.30 0.56
C LYS A 96 23.25 -4.64 -0.65
N SER A 97 23.85 -3.64 -1.28
CA SER A 97 23.29 -3.02 -2.49
C SER A 97 23.24 -3.98 -3.68
N MET A 98 24.31 -4.77 -3.89
CA MET A 98 24.35 -5.77 -4.98
C MET A 98 23.33 -6.88 -4.74
N LEU A 99 23.18 -7.33 -3.49
CA LEU A 99 22.14 -8.31 -3.10
C LEU A 99 20.73 -7.75 -3.37
N PHE A 100 20.54 -6.48 -3.06
CA PHE A 100 19.26 -5.81 -3.28
C PHE A 100 18.95 -5.63 -4.78
N ASP A 101 19.94 -5.26 -5.60
CA ASP A 101 19.82 -5.22 -7.07
C ASP A 101 19.44 -6.58 -7.65
N GLY A 102 20.09 -7.64 -7.16
CA GLY A 102 19.76 -9.01 -7.54
C GLY A 102 18.30 -9.38 -7.20
N ALA A 103 17.84 -9.00 -6.00
CA ALA A 103 16.47 -9.22 -5.58
C ALA A 103 15.45 -8.42 -6.40
N ILE A 104 15.75 -7.17 -6.77
CA ILE A 104 14.92 -6.36 -7.68
C ILE A 104 14.82 -7.03 -9.06
N LYS A 105 15.94 -7.46 -9.62
CA LYS A 105 15.96 -8.15 -10.91
C LYS A 105 15.10 -9.41 -10.88
N ARG A 106 15.21 -10.21 -9.81
CA ARG A 106 14.37 -11.38 -9.61
C ARG A 106 12.89 -11.01 -9.51
N ALA A 107 12.55 -9.98 -8.74
CA ALA A 107 11.16 -9.53 -8.60
C ALA A 107 10.56 -9.11 -9.95
N LYS A 108 11.32 -8.42 -10.81
CA LYS A 108 10.87 -8.10 -12.19
C LYS A 108 10.54 -9.38 -12.98
N LEU A 109 11.38 -10.41 -12.93
CA LEU A 109 11.10 -11.69 -13.61
C LEU A 109 9.84 -12.37 -13.06
N MET A 110 9.60 -12.29 -11.76
CA MET A 110 8.37 -12.82 -11.16
C MET A 110 7.13 -12.03 -11.61
N ILE A 111 7.25 -10.72 -11.78
CA ILE A 111 6.16 -9.85 -12.27
C ILE A 111 5.89 -10.13 -13.75
N ASP A 112 6.92 -10.33 -14.57
CA ASP A 112 6.78 -10.71 -15.99
C ASP A 112 6.02 -12.03 -16.14
N ALA A 113 6.29 -12.99 -15.25
CA ALA A 113 5.58 -14.26 -15.23
C ALA A 113 4.16 -14.17 -14.68
N ASN A 114 3.89 -13.23 -13.78
CA ASN A 114 2.59 -13.05 -13.13
C ASN A 114 2.37 -11.59 -12.71
N CYS A 115 1.54 -10.87 -13.46
CA CYS A 115 1.25 -9.45 -13.18
C CYS A 115 0.67 -9.17 -11.78
N LYS A 116 0.07 -10.17 -11.12
CA LYS A 116 -0.43 -10.07 -9.75
C LYS A 116 0.69 -10.07 -8.69
N THR A 117 1.93 -10.32 -9.08
CA THR A 117 3.08 -10.26 -8.16
C THR A 117 3.31 -8.83 -7.66
N ALA A 118 3.13 -7.82 -8.50
CA ALA A 118 3.11 -6.43 -8.05
C ALA A 118 1.72 -6.11 -7.47
N VAL A 119 1.67 -5.73 -6.19
CA VAL A 119 0.42 -5.49 -5.47
C VAL A 119 0.20 -4.00 -5.25
N PRO A 120 -0.94 -3.44 -5.70
CA PRO A 120 -1.22 -2.03 -5.48
C PRO A 120 -1.50 -1.72 -4.02
N GLN A 121 -1.00 -0.57 -3.56
CA GLN A 121 -1.31 0.05 -2.27
C GLN A 121 -1.73 1.50 -2.46
N TYR A 122 -2.48 2.03 -1.49
CA TYR A 122 -2.84 3.44 -1.43
C TYR A 122 -2.07 4.16 -0.33
N TYR A 123 -1.36 5.21 -0.67
CA TYR A 123 -0.61 5.99 0.30
C TYR A 123 -0.65 7.48 -0.04
N LYS A 124 -1.11 8.31 0.90
CA LYS A 124 -1.17 9.78 0.78
C LYS A 124 -1.77 10.29 -0.55
N GLY A 125 -2.92 9.74 -0.95
CA GLY A 125 -3.63 10.17 -2.14
C GLY A 125 -3.14 9.57 -3.46
N ARG A 126 -2.20 8.60 -3.43
CA ARG A 126 -1.59 8.01 -4.63
C ARG A 126 -1.59 6.49 -4.57
N ILE A 127 -1.73 5.88 -5.76
CA ILE A 127 -1.46 4.47 -5.94
C ILE A 127 0.06 4.28 -6.09
N GLN A 128 0.58 3.32 -5.35
CA GLN A 128 1.94 2.82 -5.46
C GLN A 128 1.87 1.31 -5.60
N LEU A 129 2.94 0.67 -6.04
CA LEU A 129 3.02 -0.79 -6.15
C LEU A 129 3.99 -1.34 -5.10
N LEU A 130 3.64 -2.48 -4.55
CA LEU A 130 4.45 -3.28 -3.65
C LEU A 130 5.09 -4.41 -4.44
N ILE A 131 6.41 -4.54 -4.36
CA ILE A 131 7.18 -5.55 -5.07
C ILE A 131 7.87 -6.44 -4.05
N PRO A 132 7.73 -7.79 -4.17
CA PRO A 132 8.37 -8.71 -3.24
C PRO A 132 9.90 -8.68 -3.38
N ILE A 133 10.61 -8.53 -2.26
CA ILE A 133 12.07 -8.54 -2.21
C ILE A 133 12.51 -9.73 -1.38
N CYS A 134 13.14 -10.71 -2.05
CA CYS A 134 13.69 -11.93 -1.47
C CYS A 134 15.20 -11.76 -1.33
N LEU A 135 15.69 -11.63 -0.10
CA LEU A 135 17.10 -11.37 0.22
C LEU A 135 17.79 -12.56 0.86
N VAL A 136 17.07 -13.28 1.73
CA VAL A 136 17.61 -14.42 2.49
C VAL A 136 17.32 -15.73 1.79
N SER A 137 16.10 -15.88 1.30
CA SER A 137 15.63 -17.12 0.65
C SER A 137 15.05 -16.82 -0.72
N GLU A 138 15.25 -17.71 -1.69
CA GLU A 138 14.90 -17.46 -3.07
C GLU A 138 13.42 -17.17 -3.35
N ASN A 139 12.49 -17.83 -2.66
CA ASN A 139 11.05 -17.75 -2.97
C ASN A 139 10.22 -17.24 -1.79
N VAL A 140 10.88 -16.76 -0.74
CA VAL A 140 10.22 -16.21 0.44
C VAL A 140 10.58 -14.73 0.53
N PRO A 141 9.64 -13.83 0.27
CA PRO A 141 9.90 -12.41 0.43
C PRO A 141 10.16 -12.04 1.88
N ASP A 142 11.20 -11.27 2.09
CA ASP A 142 11.55 -10.70 3.40
C ASP A 142 10.88 -9.34 3.60
N LEU A 143 10.73 -8.59 2.49
CA LEU A 143 10.26 -7.22 2.46
C LEU A 143 9.41 -6.96 1.22
N ALA A 144 8.66 -5.87 1.26
CA ALA A 144 8.00 -5.27 0.12
C ALA A 144 8.65 -3.93 -0.23
N LEU A 145 9.20 -3.79 -1.44
CA LEU A 145 9.68 -2.50 -1.95
C LEU A 145 8.49 -1.69 -2.48
N VAL A 146 8.36 -0.47 -1.99
CA VAL A 146 7.35 0.48 -2.46
C VAL A 146 7.88 1.21 -3.69
N VAL A 147 7.18 1.11 -4.81
CA VAL A 147 7.55 1.80 -6.04
C VAL A 147 6.41 2.65 -6.59
N SER A 148 6.76 3.76 -7.24
CA SER A 148 5.84 4.56 -8.06
C SER A 148 6.53 5.03 -9.34
N LYS A 149 5.76 5.20 -10.42
CA LYS A 149 6.31 5.78 -11.65
C LYS A 149 6.81 7.20 -11.41
N ASN A 150 7.92 7.57 -12.06
CA ASN A 150 8.39 8.94 -12.08
C ASN A 150 7.44 9.85 -12.88
N ALA A 151 7.65 11.17 -12.84
CA ALA A 151 6.77 12.13 -13.52
C ALA A 151 6.70 11.96 -15.05
N VAL A 152 7.75 11.40 -15.65
CA VAL A 152 7.80 11.11 -17.10
C VAL A 152 7.12 9.78 -17.44
N GLY A 153 6.93 8.90 -16.45
CA GLY A 153 6.27 7.60 -16.60
C GLY A 153 7.12 6.50 -17.24
N ASN A 154 8.43 6.70 -17.37
CA ASN A 154 9.33 5.74 -18.02
C ASN A 154 10.20 4.90 -17.04
N GLN A 155 10.12 5.16 -15.74
CA GLN A 155 10.85 4.45 -14.69
C GLN A 155 10.03 4.38 -13.42
N TYR A 156 10.31 3.38 -12.58
CA TYR A 156 9.83 3.31 -11.21
C TYR A 156 10.90 3.79 -10.23
N LEU A 157 10.48 4.61 -9.29
CA LEU A 157 11.31 5.02 -8.15
C LEU A 157 11.00 4.10 -6.97
N GLY A 158 11.99 3.39 -6.47
CA GLY A 158 11.89 2.55 -5.27
C GLY A 158 12.14 3.39 -4.03
N HIS A 159 11.08 3.70 -3.27
CA HIS A 159 11.14 4.68 -2.19
C HIS A 159 11.65 4.10 -0.87
N THR A 160 11.03 3.04 -0.41
CA THR A 160 11.27 2.45 0.91
C THR A 160 10.89 0.98 0.92
N CYS A 161 11.35 0.25 1.94
CA CYS A 161 10.93 -1.11 2.19
C CYS A 161 9.96 -1.16 3.38
N LEU A 162 8.91 -1.96 3.24
CA LEU A 162 7.95 -2.27 4.28
C LEU A 162 8.12 -3.71 4.72
N THR A 163 7.84 -3.99 5.99
CA THR A 163 7.60 -5.37 6.42
C THR A 163 6.37 -5.94 5.72
N LEU A 164 6.24 -7.25 5.63
CA LEU A 164 5.09 -7.87 4.96
C LEU A 164 3.76 -7.49 5.63
N ASP A 165 3.73 -7.38 6.96
CA ASP A 165 2.54 -6.93 7.71
C ASP A 165 2.14 -5.49 7.37
N MET A 166 3.11 -4.58 7.29
CA MET A 166 2.85 -3.19 6.88
C MET A 166 2.34 -3.14 5.43
N ALA A 167 2.96 -3.90 4.55
CA ALA A 167 2.58 -3.99 3.14
C ALA A 167 1.17 -4.54 2.98
N TYR A 168 0.83 -5.61 3.68
CA TYR A 168 -0.52 -6.18 3.69
C TYR A 168 -1.56 -5.18 4.19
N ASN A 169 -1.30 -4.50 5.32
CA ASN A 169 -2.20 -3.50 5.87
C ASN A 169 -2.47 -2.33 4.91
N ASN A 170 -1.45 -1.90 4.16
CA ASN A 170 -1.61 -0.84 3.17
C ASN A 170 -2.36 -1.32 1.92
N ALA A 171 -2.04 -2.52 1.42
CA ALA A 171 -2.68 -3.08 0.24
C ALA A 171 -4.18 -3.34 0.45
N ARG A 172 -4.56 -3.86 1.62
CA ARG A 172 -5.96 -4.15 1.95
C ARG A 172 -6.88 -2.91 1.98
N LEU A 173 -6.32 -1.69 2.00
CA LEU A 173 -7.13 -0.47 1.87
C LEU A 173 -7.79 -0.36 0.49
N ILE A 174 -7.20 -0.94 -0.54
CA ILE A 174 -7.77 -0.97 -1.90
C ILE A 174 -8.68 -2.19 -2.05
N ALA A 175 -8.11 -3.38 -1.81
CA ALA A 175 -8.80 -4.66 -1.89
C ALA A 175 -8.02 -5.69 -1.09
N ARG A 176 -8.67 -6.82 -0.73
CA ARG A 176 -7.94 -7.96 -0.15
C ARG A 176 -6.91 -8.45 -1.16
N PRO A 177 -5.60 -8.44 -0.82
CA PRO A 177 -4.59 -8.98 -1.71
C PRO A 177 -4.84 -10.47 -1.98
N ASP A 178 -4.79 -10.87 -3.25
CA ASP A 178 -4.89 -12.27 -3.68
C ASP A 178 -3.53 -12.85 -4.12
N SER A 179 -2.49 -12.06 -4.04
CA SER A 179 -1.12 -12.48 -4.36
C SER A 179 -0.58 -13.45 -3.30
N ALA A 180 -0.01 -14.56 -3.77
CA ALA A 180 0.41 -15.66 -2.89
C ALA A 180 1.46 -15.27 -1.85
N TRP A 181 2.28 -14.25 -2.14
CA TRP A 181 3.36 -13.81 -1.28
C TRP A 181 2.93 -12.80 -0.19
N LEU A 182 1.79 -12.09 -0.41
CA LEU A 182 1.30 -11.08 0.52
C LEU A 182 0.02 -11.58 1.20
N LYS A 183 0.22 -12.32 2.27
CA LYS A 183 -0.85 -12.85 3.11
C LYS A 183 -0.66 -12.38 4.55
N PRO A 184 -1.75 -12.37 5.38
CA PRO A 184 -1.65 -12.13 6.79
C PRO A 184 -0.88 -13.25 7.50
#